data_341ef44b12a591c25813f6d7df028087
#
_entry.id   341ef44b12a591c25813f6d7df028087
#
_cell.length_a   1.000
_cell.length_b   1.000
_cell.length_c   1.000
_cell.angle_alpha   90.00
_cell.angle_beta   90.00
_cell.angle_gamma   90.00
#
_symmetry.space_group_name_H-M   'P 1'
#
loop_
_entity.id
_entity.type
_entity.pdbx_description
1 polymer ?
#
loop_
_entity_poly.entity_id
_entity_poly.type
_entity_poly.pdbx_seq_one_letter_code
_entity_poly.pdbx_strand_id
1 'polypeptide(L)'
;MTFAEPDTSPWTSTESDGDVRRRPRPTGARAAAMAACVVLGVGLIGGAAAGSWLTGDSGPDGTRVGFAAAGALWHGVPVDELFPPTVQGEGAGPGGTDRTWTRVAVAPDSGCADAFDPLLRQALAPVGCLRLLRATYTDATRSNVTTVGLMFTKADATGMATLKAHFARDGLDRRTDLMPRPYAAKGTVAAGFADDQRASWTLSVLTDVPVVVYAVSGFADGRTVTEPQPADDAMRSDATTAPAQAGLGHEAQGLADRIERGLRKTAASASEQPS
;
A
#
# COMPACT_ATOMS: atom_id res chain seq x y z
N MET A 1 61.52 8.16 21.39
CA MET A 1 62.43 8.78 20.40
C MET A 1 61.56 9.04 19.16
N THR A 2 61.28 10.17 18.64
CA THR A 2 61.68 11.56 18.83
C THR A 2 60.53 12.40 18.28
N PHE A 3 60.14 13.42 19.01
CA PHE A 3 59.21 14.49 18.66
C PHE A 3 59.67 15.25 17.43
N ALA A 4 58.75 15.75 16.63
CA ALA A 4 58.91 17.01 15.90
C ALA A 4 57.55 17.69 15.78
N GLU A 5 57.48 18.83 16.40
CA GLU A 5 56.39 19.81 16.44
C GLU A 5 56.50 20.87 15.33
N PRO A 6 55.51 21.75 15.21
CA PRO A 6 55.09 22.37 13.94
C PRO A 6 55.72 23.74 13.71
N ASP A 7 55.71 24.15 12.48
CA ASP A 7 56.19 25.48 12.05
C ASP A 7 55.03 26.44 11.82
N THR A 8 55.00 27.47 12.62
CA THR A 8 54.15 28.65 12.51
C THR A 8 54.87 29.77 11.76
N SER A 9 54.28 30.29 10.70
CA SER A 9 54.77 31.54 10.09
C SER A 9 53.65 32.56 9.91
N PRO A 10 53.95 33.84 10.10
CA PRO A 10 52.95 34.84 10.39
C PRO A 10 52.49 35.66 9.18
N TRP A 11 51.34 36.24 9.34
CA TRP A 11 50.67 37.18 8.48
C TRP A 11 51.48 38.47 8.31
N THR A 12 51.68 38.94 7.09
CA THR A 12 52.04 40.31 6.80
C THR A 12 50.86 40.98 6.07
N SER A 13 50.28 41.93 6.73
CA SER A 13 49.31 42.87 6.18
C SER A 13 50.02 43.81 5.20
N THR A 14 49.47 43.94 4.02
CA THR A 14 49.78 45.10 3.15
C THR A 14 48.47 45.82 2.87
N GLU A 15 48.36 46.96 3.50
CA GLU A 15 47.33 47.99 3.29
C GLU A 15 47.65 48.64 1.93
N SER A 16 46.66 48.66 1.02
CA SER A 16 46.72 49.52 -0.18
C SER A 16 45.41 50.27 -0.30
N ASP A 17 45.53 51.52 0.00
CA ASP A 17 44.59 52.60 -0.21
C ASP A 17 44.34 52.80 -1.71
N GLY A 18 43.06 52.88 -2.14
CA GLY A 18 42.75 53.02 -3.54
C GLY A 18 41.27 53.26 -3.86
N ASP A 19 40.89 54.50 -3.75
CA ASP A 19 39.94 55.25 -4.61
C ASP A 19 38.47 54.72 -4.71
N VAL A 20 37.62 55.35 -3.97
CA VAL A 20 36.14 55.22 -4.00
C VAL A 20 35.59 55.92 -5.27
N ARG A 21 35.47 55.19 -6.38
CA ARG A 21 34.58 55.61 -7.48
C ARG A 21 33.16 55.13 -7.23
N ARG A 22 32.30 56.07 -6.87
CA ARG A 22 30.84 55.89 -6.82
C ARG A 22 30.30 55.53 -8.21
N ARG A 23 29.89 54.27 -8.39
CA ARG A 23 29.07 53.87 -9.57
C ARG A 23 27.60 54.22 -9.30
N PRO A 24 26.86 54.79 -10.26
CA PRO A 24 25.44 55.04 -10.14
C PRO A 24 24.66 53.71 -10.11
N ARG A 25 23.77 53.56 -9.15
CA ARG A 25 22.89 52.41 -9.02
C ARG A 25 21.84 52.42 -10.14
N PRO A 26 21.68 51.36 -10.93
CA PRO A 26 20.60 51.24 -11.90
C PRO A 26 19.29 50.96 -11.17
N THR A 27 18.41 51.93 -11.06
CA THR A 27 17.06 51.85 -10.47
C THR A 27 16.11 51.04 -11.36
N GLY A 28 16.51 50.69 -12.59
CA GLY A 28 15.68 49.88 -13.52
C GLY A 28 15.67 48.38 -13.26
N ALA A 29 16.73 47.81 -12.65
CA ALA A 29 16.84 46.34 -12.47
C ALA A 29 15.88 45.78 -11.41
N ARG A 30 15.52 46.59 -10.39
CA ARG A 30 14.56 46.16 -9.34
C ARG A 30 13.13 46.20 -9.82
N ALA A 31 12.76 47.12 -10.69
CA ALA A 31 11.41 47.18 -11.28
C ALA A 31 11.19 46.04 -12.27
N ALA A 32 12.19 45.67 -13.06
CA ALA A 32 12.13 44.53 -13.98
C ALA A 32 12.02 43.18 -13.24
N ALA A 33 12.74 43.02 -12.11
CA ALA A 33 12.67 41.80 -11.30
C ALA A 33 11.31 41.64 -10.62
N MET A 34 10.70 42.73 -10.11
CA MET A 34 9.35 42.65 -9.53
C MET A 34 8.26 42.39 -10.57
N ALA A 35 8.35 42.91 -11.77
CA ALA A 35 7.42 42.63 -12.85
C ALA A 35 7.52 41.19 -13.32
N ALA A 36 8.72 40.62 -13.40
CA ALA A 36 8.90 39.18 -13.75
C ALA A 36 8.32 38.22 -12.70
N CYS A 37 8.47 38.56 -11.39
CA CYS A 37 7.89 37.73 -10.33
C CYS A 37 6.35 37.78 -10.32
N VAL A 38 5.73 38.91 -10.65
CA VAL A 38 4.26 39.02 -10.73
C VAL A 38 3.73 38.29 -11.93
N VAL A 39 4.37 38.34 -13.09
CA VAL A 39 3.94 37.61 -14.30
C VAL A 39 4.09 36.11 -14.10
N LEU A 40 5.17 35.63 -13.47
CA LEU A 40 5.37 34.22 -13.16
C LEU A 40 4.37 33.74 -12.08
N GLY A 41 4.10 34.55 -11.07
CA GLY A 41 3.11 34.24 -10.02
C GLY A 41 1.68 34.12 -10.56
N VAL A 42 1.24 35.04 -11.39
CA VAL A 42 -0.07 35.05 -12.03
C VAL A 42 -0.17 33.92 -13.06
N GLY A 43 0.93 33.62 -13.80
CA GLY A 43 0.98 32.51 -14.72
C GLY A 43 0.87 31.14 -14.06
N LEU A 44 1.47 30.96 -12.88
CA LEU A 44 1.36 29.72 -12.09
C LEU A 44 -0.05 29.55 -11.50
N ILE A 45 -0.67 30.61 -11.01
CA ILE A 45 -2.04 30.54 -10.49
C ILE A 45 -3.04 30.35 -11.62
N GLY A 46 -2.88 31.04 -12.75
CA GLY A 46 -3.71 30.87 -13.94
C GLY A 46 -3.53 29.51 -14.62
N GLY A 47 -2.30 28.99 -14.64
CA GLY A 47 -1.99 27.65 -15.15
C GLY A 47 -2.57 26.53 -14.30
N ALA A 48 -2.56 26.68 -12.96
CA ALA A 48 -3.18 25.72 -12.06
C ALA A 48 -4.71 25.70 -12.20
N ALA A 49 -5.34 26.87 -12.35
CA ALA A 49 -6.78 26.96 -12.57
C ALA A 49 -7.20 26.43 -13.94
N ALA A 50 -6.45 26.70 -15.02
CA ALA A 50 -6.74 26.17 -16.35
C ALA A 50 -6.40 24.68 -16.48
N GLY A 51 -5.35 24.21 -15.76
CA GLY A 51 -4.96 22.81 -15.70
C GLY A 51 -6.04 21.91 -15.07
N SER A 52 -6.70 22.38 -14.02
CA SER A 52 -7.79 21.63 -13.37
C SER A 52 -9.02 21.47 -14.26
N TRP A 53 -9.27 22.39 -15.21
CA TRP A 53 -10.33 22.27 -16.18
C TRP A 53 -10.02 21.29 -17.33
N LEU A 54 -8.73 21.05 -17.61
CA LEU A 54 -8.27 20.14 -18.67
C LEU A 54 -8.05 18.71 -18.19
N THR A 55 -7.91 18.51 -16.86
CA THR A 55 -7.66 17.18 -16.25
C THR A 55 -8.91 16.50 -15.69
N GLY A 56 -10.12 17.02 -15.99
CA GLY A 56 -11.38 16.47 -15.46
C GLY A 56 -11.49 16.67 -13.95
N ASP A 57 -12.68 16.96 -13.51
CA ASP A 57 -13.09 17.34 -12.16
C ASP A 57 -12.38 16.58 -11.01
N SER A 58 -11.19 17.04 -10.60
CA SER A 58 -10.47 16.58 -9.40
C SER A 58 -10.93 17.34 -8.14
N GLY A 59 -12.11 17.95 -8.17
CA GLY A 59 -12.73 18.59 -7.04
C GLY A 59 -13.15 17.58 -5.95
N PRO A 60 -13.47 18.02 -4.73
CA PRO A 60 -13.89 17.15 -3.62
C PRO A 60 -15.12 16.30 -3.99
N ASP A 61 -15.93 16.72 -4.94
CA ASP A 61 -17.09 15.96 -5.40
C ASP A 61 -16.70 14.83 -6.37
N GLY A 62 -15.75 15.04 -7.29
CA GLY A 62 -15.23 13.99 -8.16
C GLY A 62 -14.53 12.87 -7.37
N THR A 63 -13.79 13.25 -6.33
CA THR A 63 -13.16 12.27 -5.42
C THR A 63 -14.21 11.46 -4.65
N ARG A 64 -15.31 12.06 -4.22
CA ARG A 64 -16.42 11.36 -3.56
C ARG A 64 -17.16 10.40 -4.49
N VAL A 65 -17.41 10.81 -5.72
CA VAL A 65 -18.06 9.97 -6.74
C VAL A 65 -17.17 8.76 -7.06
N GLY A 66 -15.87 8.96 -7.28
CA GLY A 66 -14.91 7.87 -7.50
C GLY A 66 -14.83 6.91 -6.33
N PHE A 67 -14.82 7.42 -5.08
CA PHE A 67 -14.82 6.60 -3.87
C PHE A 67 -16.09 5.76 -3.73
N ALA A 68 -17.26 6.34 -4.02
CA ALA A 68 -18.55 5.63 -4.00
C ALA A 68 -18.62 4.57 -5.12
N ALA A 69 -18.17 4.90 -6.33
CA ALA A 69 -18.10 3.97 -7.46
C ALA A 69 -17.19 2.77 -7.13
N ALA A 70 -16.04 3.01 -6.50
CA ALA A 70 -15.15 1.95 -6.04
C ALA A 70 -15.83 1.02 -5.01
N GLY A 71 -16.73 1.53 -4.18
CA GLY A 71 -17.54 0.74 -3.25
C GLY A 71 -18.52 -0.22 -3.91
N ALA A 72 -18.83 -0.01 -5.20
CA ALA A 72 -19.76 -0.83 -5.98
C ALA A 72 -19.06 -1.90 -6.85
N LEU A 73 -17.73 -1.93 -6.92
CA LEU A 73 -16.95 -2.83 -7.79
C LEU A 73 -17.25 -4.32 -7.54
N TRP A 74 -17.60 -4.69 -6.32
CA TRP A 74 -17.87 -6.08 -5.96
C TRP A 74 -19.00 -6.73 -6.75
N HIS A 75 -19.90 -5.97 -7.36
CA HIS A 75 -21.00 -6.51 -8.16
C HIS A 75 -20.93 -6.13 -9.64
N GLY A 76 -20.15 -5.11 -10.00
CA GLY A 76 -20.05 -4.59 -11.38
C GLY A 76 -18.84 -5.09 -12.15
N VAL A 77 -17.87 -5.67 -11.48
CA VAL A 77 -16.59 -6.10 -12.08
C VAL A 77 -16.48 -7.61 -12.09
N PRO A 78 -16.08 -8.22 -13.22
CA PRO A 78 -15.82 -9.65 -13.28
C PRO A 78 -14.81 -10.10 -12.22
N VAL A 79 -15.06 -11.26 -11.62
CA VAL A 79 -14.19 -11.82 -10.57
C VAL A 79 -12.74 -12.00 -11.04
N ASP A 80 -12.52 -12.28 -12.31
CA ASP A 80 -11.20 -12.47 -12.92
C ASP A 80 -10.40 -11.18 -13.05
N GLU A 81 -11.04 -10.01 -12.96
CA GLU A 81 -10.36 -8.72 -12.88
C GLU A 81 -9.94 -8.40 -11.45
N LEU A 82 -10.79 -8.72 -10.45
CA LEU A 82 -10.48 -8.52 -9.04
C LEU A 82 -9.48 -9.56 -8.52
N PHE A 83 -9.60 -10.80 -8.98
CA PHE A 83 -8.75 -11.93 -8.63
C PHE A 83 -8.31 -12.66 -9.90
N PRO A 84 -7.28 -12.19 -10.62
CA PRO A 84 -6.85 -12.84 -11.85
C PRO A 84 -6.50 -14.33 -11.66
N PRO A 85 -6.76 -15.20 -12.64
CA PRO A 85 -6.41 -16.63 -12.56
C PRO A 85 -4.92 -16.87 -12.32
N THR A 86 -4.07 -15.97 -12.81
CA THR A 86 -2.62 -15.99 -12.58
C THR A 86 -2.16 -14.58 -12.23
N VAL A 87 -1.35 -14.46 -11.18
CA VAL A 87 -0.76 -13.21 -10.74
C VAL A 87 0.77 -13.33 -10.85
N GLN A 88 1.37 -12.41 -11.62
CA GLN A 88 2.82 -12.30 -11.73
C GLN A 88 3.36 -11.37 -10.65
N GLY A 89 4.38 -11.81 -9.97
CA GLY A 89 5.01 -11.12 -8.85
C GLY A 89 6.48 -10.84 -9.11
N GLU A 90 6.79 -9.99 -10.10
CA GLU A 90 8.17 -9.56 -10.34
C GLU A 90 8.77 -9.00 -9.07
N GLY A 91 9.93 -9.51 -8.66
CA GLY A 91 10.65 -9.11 -7.46
C GLY A 91 9.91 -9.34 -6.14
N ALA A 92 8.83 -10.12 -6.10
CA ALA A 92 8.02 -10.27 -4.89
C ALA A 92 8.54 -11.30 -3.89
N GLY A 93 9.45 -12.15 -4.30
CA GLY A 93 10.00 -13.21 -3.45
C GLY A 93 11.22 -12.80 -2.65
N PRO A 94 11.72 -13.67 -1.78
CA PRO A 94 12.95 -13.46 -1.04
C PRO A 94 14.10 -13.08 -1.96
N GLY A 95 14.88 -12.07 -1.56
CA GLY A 95 16.01 -11.57 -2.35
C GLY A 95 15.62 -10.93 -3.68
N GLY A 96 14.35 -10.55 -3.85
CA GLY A 96 13.87 -9.93 -5.10
C GLY A 96 13.61 -10.93 -6.22
N THR A 97 13.45 -12.21 -5.91
CA THR A 97 13.09 -13.23 -6.91
C THR A 97 11.64 -13.08 -7.35
N ASP A 98 11.35 -13.49 -8.57
CA ASP A 98 9.99 -13.47 -9.11
C ASP A 98 9.12 -14.54 -8.46
N ARG A 99 7.83 -14.26 -8.36
CA ARG A 99 6.78 -15.16 -7.92
C ARG A 99 5.69 -15.28 -8.99
N THR A 100 5.04 -16.42 -9.01
CA THR A 100 3.83 -16.63 -9.79
C THR A 100 2.83 -17.32 -8.91
N TRP A 101 1.63 -16.75 -8.81
CA TRP A 101 0.53 -17.35 -8.07
C TRP A 101 -0.57 -17.79 -9.03
N THR A 102 -1.05 -19.01 -8.84
CA THR A 102 -2.20 -19.54 -9.56
C THR A 102 -3.39 -19.62 -8.64
N ARG A 103 -4.51 -19.02 -9.06
CA ARG A 103 -5.76 -19.07 -8.30
C ARG A 103 -6.32 -20.51 -8.32
N VAL A 104 -6.54 -21.10 -7.15
CA VAL A 104 -7.11 -22.44 -7.00
C VAL A 104 -8.61 -22.40 -6.71
N ALA A 105 -9.09 -21.30 -6.13
CA ALA A 105 -10.52 -21.13 -5.87
C ALA A 105 -10.89 -19.66 -5.62
N VAL A 106 -12.17 -19.36 -5.88
CA VAL A 106 -12.85 -18.16 -5.39
C VAL A 106 -13.92 -18.61 -4.40
N ALA A 107 -13.99 -17.96 -3.25
CA ALA A 107 -15.02 -18.24 -2.27
C ALA A 107 -16.40 -17.84 -2.82
N PRO A 108 -17.46 -18.57 -2.47
CA PRO A 108 -18.81 -18.09 -2.71
C PRO A 108 -19.01 -16.69 -2.14
N ASP A 109 -19.81 -15.89 -2.82
CA ASP A 109 -20.18 -14.57 -2.36
C ASP A 109 -20.81 -14.64 -0.96
N SER A 110 -20.29 -13.89 0.00
CA SER A 110 -20.71 -13.97 1.39
C SER A 110 -20.63 -12.63 2.12
N GLY A 111 -21.42 -12.51 3.19
CA GLY A 111 -21.19 -11.48 4.21
C GLY A 111 -19.93 -11.77 5.03
N CYS A 112 -19.61 -10.85 5.94
CA CYS A 112 -18.40 -10.94 6.78
C CYS A 112 -18.57 -11.75 8.07
N ALA A 113 -19.75 -12.32 8.34
CA ALA A 113 -20.09 -12.87 9.65
C ALA A 113 -19.12 -13.96 10.13
N ASP A 114 -18.76 -14.89 9.22
CA ASP A 114 -17.92 -16.06 9.55
C ASP A 114 -16.52 -15.99 8.94
N ALA A 115 -16.15 -14.85 8.37
CA ALA A 115 -14.90 -14.68 7.64
C ALA A 115 -13.76 -14.14 8.48
N PHE A 116 -14.05 -13.66 9.68
CA PHE A 116 -13.08 -13.09 10.61
C PHE A 116 -13.25 -13.68 12.00
N ASP A 117 -12.16 -13.79 12.71
CA ASP A 117 -12.18 -14.05 14.14
C ASP A 117 -12.94 -12.92 14.88
N PRO A 118 -13.57 -13.20 16.03
CA PRO A 118 -14.39 -12.21 16.73
C PRO A 118 -13.69 -10.88 17.00
N LEU A 119 -12.40 -10.90 17.35
CA LEU A 119 -11.62 -9.69 17.64
C LEU A 119 -11.35 -8.86 16.38
N LEU A 120 -10.95 -9.49 15.27
CA LEU A 120 -10.77 -8.78 14.00
C LEU A 120 -12.09 -8.20 13.51
N ARG A 121 -13.19 -8.95 13.62
CA ARG A 121 -14.53 -8.45 13.29
C ARG A 121 -14.91 -7.23 14.13
N GLN A 122 -14.58 -7.23 15.42
CA GLN A 122 -14.80 -6.08 16.31
C GLN A 122 -13.94 -4.88 15.90
N ALA A 123 -12.66 -5.09 15.58
CA ALA A 123 -11.76 -4.03 15.12
C ALA A 123 -12.23 -3.38 13.81
N LEU A 124 -12.84 -4.17 12.92
CA LEU A 124 -13.37 -3.70 11.63
C LEU A 124 -14.82 -3.18 11.71
N ALA A 125 -15.52 -3.39 12.83
CA ALA A 125 -16.92 -2.99 12.99
C ALA A 125 -17.22 -1.50 12.70
N PRO A 126 -16.33 -0.53 13.06
CA PRO A 126 -16.61 0.89 12.82
C PRO A 126 -16.84 1.25 11.36
N VAL A 127 -16.22 0.57 10.41
CA VAL A 127 -16.39 0.84 8.97
C VAL A 127 -17.53 0.02 8.36
N GLY A 128 -18.06 -0.95 9.08
CA GLY A 128 -19.13 -1.86 8.64
C GLY A 128 -18.70 -2.69 7.42
N CYS A 129 -19.14 -3.93 7.38
CA CYS A 129 -18.96 -4.78 6.21
C CYS A 129 -20.16 -4.63 5.27
N LEU A 130 -19.87 -4.31 4.00
CA LEU A 130 -20.85 -4.37 2.91
C LEU A 130 -20.81 -5.75 2.25
N ARG A 131 -19.61 -6.18 1.86
CA ARG A 131 -19.36 -7.45 1.17
C ARG A 131 -17.92 -7.91 1.39
N LEU A 132 -17.71 -9.22 1.44
CA LEU A 132 -16.38 -9.81 1.45
C LEU A 132 -16.21 -10.76 0.27
N LEU A 133 -15.23 -10.49 -0.57
CA LEU A 133 -14.76 -11.37 -1.63
C LEU A 133 -13.44 -12.00 -1.22
N ARG A 134 -13.26 -13.29 -1.53
CA ARG A 134 -12.01 -14.03 -1.21
C ARG A 134 -11.61 -14.95 -2.34
N ALA A 135 -10.30 -15.05 -2.57
CA ALA A 135 -9.74 -16.05 -3.46
C ALA A 135 -8.52 -16.68 -2.80
N THR A 136 -8.31 -17.99 -3.06
CA THR A 136 -7.13 -18.69 -2.60
C THR A 136 -6.25 -19.05 -3.79
N TYR A 137 -4.97 -18.82 -3.61
CA TYR A 137 -3.91 -19.03 -4.58
C TYR A 137 -2.89 -20.03 -4.04
N THR A 138 -2.14 -20.64 -4.95
CA THR A 138 -0.95 -21.42 -4.64
C THR A 138 0.25 -20.86 -5.42
N ASP A 139 1.44 -21.02 -4.87
CA ASP A 139 2.70 -20.72 -5.56
C ASP A 139 2.98 -21.71 -6.71
N ALA A 140 3.98 -21.43 -7.53
CA ALA A 140 4.34 -22.25 -8.68
C ALA A 140 4.73 -23.69 -8.29
N THR A 141 5.26 -23.91 -7.09
CA THR A 141 5.67 -25.22 -6.58
C THR A 141 4.56 -25.97 -5.86
N ARG A 142 3.42 -25.30 -5.61
CA ARG A 142 2.30 -25.79 -4.80
C ARG A 142 2.68 -26.16 -3.36
N SER A 143 3.72 -25.53 -2.85
CA SER A 143 4.20 -25.69 -1.47
C SER A 143 3.49 -24.78 -0.49
N ASN A 144 2.96 -23.67 -0.98
CA ASN A 144 2.30 -22.64 -0.20
C ASN A 144 0.90 -22.35 -0.73
N VAL A 145 0.03 -21.95 0.18
CA VAL A 145 -1.32 -21.47 -0.14
C VAL A 145 -1.53 -20.12 0.50
N THR A 146 -2.20 -19.21 -0.22
CA THR A 146 -2.47 -17.85 0.26
C THR A 146 -3.90 -17.49 -0.06
N THR A 147 -4.69 -17.15 0.95
CA THR A 147 -5.99 -16.53 0.77
C THR A 147 -5.84 -15.02 0.78
N VAL A 148 -6.36 -14.36 -0.25
CA VAL A 148 -6.51 -12.90 -0.29
C VAL A 148 -7.99 -12.54 -0.21
N GLY A 149 -8.30 -11.48 0.55
CA GLY A 149 -9.66 -10.99 0.73
C GLY A 149 -9.77 -9.48 0.49
N LEU A 150 -10.91 -9.09 -0.09
CA LEU A 150 -11.34 -7.72 -0.33
C LEU A 150 -12.62 -7.49 0.47
N MET A 151 -12.54 -6.80 1.59
CA MET A 151 -13.71 -6.40 2.37
C MET A 151 -14.15 -5.00 1.94
N PHE A 152 -15.23 -4.93 1.18
CA PHE A 152 -15.90 -3.68 0.85
C PHE A 152 -16.66 -3.18 2.07
N THR A 153 -16.49 -1.90 2.39
CA THR A 153 -17.02 -1.28 3.61
C THR A 153 -18.18 -0.34 3.32
N LYS A 154 -18.90 0.04 4.38
CA LYS A 154 -19.98 1.04 4.31
C LYS A 154 -19.48 2.46 4.65
N ALA A 155 -18.22 2.59 5.05
CA ALA A 155 -17.64 3.84 5.48
C ALA A 155 -17.30 4.75 4.30
N ASP A 156 -17.31 6.04 4.56
CA ASP A 156 -16.74 7.06 3.70
C ASP A 156 -15.20 7.16 3.86
N ALA A 157 -14.58 8.04 3.11
CA ALA A 157 -13.12 8.24 3.15
C ALA A 157 -12.63 8.66 4.55
N THR A 158 -13.42 9.41 5.30
CA THR A 158 -13.09 9.83 6.67
C THR A 158 -13.10 8.65 7.63
N GLY A 159 -14.12 7.79 7.53
CA GLY A 159 -14.21 6.56 8.32
C GLY A 159 -13.05 5.60 8.03
N MET A 160 -12.68 5.43 6.75
CA MET A 160 -11.53 4.61 6.37
C MET A 160 -10.21 5.20 6.88
N ALA A 161 -10.01 6.53 6.80
CA ALA A 161 -8.83 7.19 7.35
C ALA A 161 -8.74 7.02 8.88
N THR A 162 -9.87 7.13 9.58
CA THR A 162 -9.96 6.91 11.02
C THR A 162 -9.59 5.48 11.40
N LEU A 163 -10.11 4.48 10.66
CA LEU A 163 -9.77 3.08 10.87
C LEU A 163 -8.27 2.84 10.64
N LYS A 164 -7.72 3.36 9.54
CA LYS A 164 -6.28 3.24 9.24
C LYS A 164 -5.41 3.80 10.34
N ALA A 165 -5.76 4.99 10.84
CA ALA A 165 -5.05 5.62 11.96
C ALA A 165 -5.16 4.80 13.25
N HIS A 166 -6.31 4.18 13.51
CA HIS A 166 -6.51 3.29 14.66
C HIS A 166 -5.64 2.03 14.55
N PHE A 167 -5.64 1.36 13.40
CA PHE A 167 -4.78 0.20 13.17
C PHE A 167 -3.30 0.52 13.35
N ALA A 168 -2.83 1.63 12.76
CA ALA A 168 -1.44 2.05 12.86
C ALA A 168 -1.03 2.44 14.30
N ARG A 169 -1.90 3.16 15.03
CA ARG A 169 -1.62 3.60 16.40
C ARG A 169 -1.50 2.42 17.37
N ASP A 170 -2.38 1.44 17.23
CA ASP A 170 -2.50 0.33 18.18
C ASP A 170 -1.84 -0.96 17.66
N GLY A 171 -1.19 -0.91 16.48
CA GLY A 171 -0.49 -2.04 15.85
C GLY A 171 -1.39 -3.24 15.58
N LEU A 172 -2.67 -2.99 15.21
CA LEU A 172 -3.67 -4.04 15.10
C LEU A 172 -3.41 -5.01 13.96
N ASP A 173 -2.80 -4.53 12.87
CA ASP A 173 -2.37 -5.31 11.71
C ASP A 173 -1.25 -6.32 12.03
N ARG A 174 -0.58 -6.14 13.17
CA ARG A 174 0.54 -6.98 13.60
C ARG A 174 0.18 -8.00 14.69
N ARG A 175 -1.04 -7.97 15.17
CA ARG A 175 -1.50 -8.81 16.28
C ARG A 175 -1.89 -10.21 15.80
N THR A 176 -1.33 -11.24 16.42
CA THR A 176 -1.61 -12.66 16.10
C THR A 176 -3.07 -13.07 16.38
N ASP A 177 -3.72 -12.43 17.36
CA ASP A 177 -5.14 -12.66 17.69
C ASP A 177 -6.11 -11.91 16.75
N LEU A 178 -5.58 -11.13 15.80
CA LEU A 178 -6.32 -10.43 14.74
C LEU A 178 -6.01 -10.96 13.33
N MET A 179 -5.43 -12.15 13.22
CA MET A 179 -5.17 -12.74 11.90
C MET A 179 -6.46 -12.99 11.12
N PRO A 180 -6.47 -12.67 9.79
CA PRO A 180 -7.59 -13.03 8.92
C PRO A 180 -7.76 -14.54 8.82
N ARG A 181 -8.99 -14.99 8.58
CA ARG A 181 -9.27 -16.41 8.31
C ARG A 181 -8.99 -16.79 6.86
N PRO A 182 -8.41 -17.95 6.61
CA PRO A 182 -8.22 -18.47 5.27
C PRO A 182 -9.55 -18.94 4.67
N TYR A 183 -9.53 -19.18 3.36
CA TYR A 183 -10.60 -19.87 2.67
C TYR A 183 -10.10 -21.23 2.18
N ALA A 184 -10.50 -22.29 2.90
CA ALA A 184 -10.21 -23.67 2.53
C ALA A 184 -11.11 -24.09 1.37
N ALA A 185 -10.52 -24.34 0.21
CA ALA A 185 -11.25 -24.72 -1.00
C ALA A 185 -11.25 -26.24 -1.17
N LYS A 186 -12.37 -26.88 -0.92
CA LYS A 186 -12.52 -28.34 -1.04
C LYS A 186 -12.09 -28.83 -2.44
N GLY A 187 -11.37 -29.94 -2.49
CA GLY A 187 -10.90 -30.55 -3.75
C GLY A 187 -9.69 -29.85 -4.37
N THR A 188 -9.05 -28.93 -3.69
CA THR A 188 -7.83 -28.24 -4.12
C THR A 188 -6.68 -28.46 -3.14
N VAL A 189 -5.49 -27.99 -3.48
CA VAL A 189 -4.32 -28.00 -2.56
C VAL A 189 -4.57 -27.19 -1.29
N ALA A 190 -5.57 -26.31 -1.27
CA ALA A 190 -5.96 -25.48 -0.12
C ALA A 190 -7.10 -26.13 0.70
N ALA A 191 -7.49 -27.38 0.44
CA ALA A 191 -8.61 -28.01 1.12
C ALA A 191 -8.45 -28.13 2.65
N GLY A 192 -7.21 -28.23 3.10
CA GLY A 192 -6.85 -28.28 4.51
C GLY A 192 -6.49 -26.93 5.15
N PHE A 193 -6.51 -25.83 4.41
CA PHE A 193 -6.03 -24.53 4.90
C PHE A 193 -6.95 -23.97 5.99
N ALA A 194 -6.67 -24.30 7.24
CA ALA A 194 -7.45 -23.96 8.43
C ALA A 194 -6.77 -22.87 9.29
N ASP A 195 -7.43 -22.50 10.38
CA ASP A 195 -6.99 -21.41 11.26
C ASP A 195 -5.64 -21.66 11.94
N ASP A 196 -5.33 -22.93 12.26
CA ASP A 196 -4.06 -23.35 12.89
C ASP A 196 -2.89 -23.45 11.90
N GLN A 197 -3.15 -23.26 10.62
CA GLN A 197 -2.15 -23.27 9.54
C GLN A 197 -1.77 -21.87 9.06
N ARG A 198 -2.38 -20.84 9.60
CA ARG A 198 -2.05 -19.43 9.31
C ARG A 198 -0.62 -19.14 9.76
N ALA A 199 0.24 -18.82 8.82
CA ALA A 199 1.67 -18.67 9.06
C ALA A 199 2.14 -17.22 8.95
N SER A 200 1.67 -16.51 7.95
CA SER A 200 1.99 -15.09 7.78
C SER A 200 0.80 -14.35 7.19
N TRP A 201 0.64 -13.08 7.54
CA TRP A 201 -0.48 -12.28 7.08
C TRP A 201 -0.09 -10.82 6.90
N THR A 202 -0.89 -10.13 6.09
CA THR A 202 -0.90 -8.67 5.97
C THR A 202 -2.33 -8.17 5.93
N LEU A 203 -2.54 -6.93 6.38
CA LEU A 203 -3.83 -6.24 6.34
C LEU A 203 -3.62 -4.76 6.04
N SER A 204 -4.26 -4.27 4.99
CA SER A 204 -4.21 -2.88 4.54
C SER A 204 -5.59 -2.23 4.56
N VAL A 205 -5.72 -1.11 5.26
CA VAL A 205 -6.91 -0.26 5.20
C VAL A 205 -6.69 0.81 4.14
N LEU A 206 -7.43 0.74 3.04
CA LEU A 206 -7.32 1.69 1.93
C LEU A 206 -8.13 2.95 2.25
N THR A 207 -7.63 4.12 1.84
CA THR A 207 -8.27 5.42 2.08
C THR A 207 -8.73 6.11 0.81
N ASP A 208 -8.29 5.61 -0.31
CA ASP A 208 -8.66 6.04 -1.67
C ASP A 208 -9.85 5.24 -2.25
N VAL A 209 -10.11 4.06 -1.69
CA VAL A 209 -11.28 3.22 -1.97
C VAL A 209 -11.82 2.63 -0.67
N PRO A 210 -13.15 2.34 -0.54
CA PRO A 210 -13.75 1.83 0.71
C PRO A 210 -13.51 0.31 0.89
N VAL A 211 -12.24 -0.12 0.89
CA VAL A 211 -11.87 -1.53 0.94
C VAL A 211 -10.77 -1.76 1.98
N VAL A 212 -10.91 -2.84 2.73
CA VAL A 212 -9.82 -3.44 3.50
C VAL A 212 -9.33 -4.65 2.73
N VAL A 213 -8.03 -4.67 2.42
CA VAL A 213 -7.35 -5.79 1.76
C VAL A 213 -6.60 -6.58 2.81
N TYR A 214 -6.68 -7.89 2.75
CA TYR A 214 -5.84 -8.74 3.57
C TYR A 214 -5.33 -9.93 2.77
N ALA A 215 -4.23 -10.51 3.21
CA ALA A 215 -3.83 -11.83 2.79
C ALA A 215 -3.31 -12.63 3.98
N VAL A 216 -3.50 -13.94 3.92
CA VAL A 216 -2.96 -14.90 4.89
C VAL A 216 -2.39 -16.09 4.14
N SER A 217 -1.15 -16.44 4.43
CA SER A 217 -0.43 -17.55 3.82
C SER A 217 -0.16 -18.68 4.82
N GLY A 218 0.00 -19.88 4.30
CA GLY A 218 0.36 -21.07 5.05
C GLY A 218 0.98 -22.14 4.16
N PHE A 219 1.40 -23.24 4.78
CA PHE A 219 1.95 -24.39 4.06
C PHE A 219 0.83 -25.21 3.42
N ALA A 220 1.03 -25.66 2.19
CA ALA A 220 0.05 -26.48 1.47
C ALA A 220 -0.05 -27.93 2.01
N ASP A 221 0.93 -28.37 2.80
CA ASP A 221 0.94 -29.72 3.39
C ASP A 221 0.07 -29.87 4.65
N GLY A 222 -0.55 -28.78 5.09
CA GLY A 222 -1.49 -28.81 6.19
C GLY A 222 -0.87 -28.83 7.59
N ARG A 223 0.43 -28.52 7.72
CA ARG A 223 1.08 -28.47 9.02
C ARG A 223 0.58 -27.29 9.87
N THR A 224 0.42 -27.52 11.18
CA THR A 224 0.13 -26.46 12.14
C THR A 224 1.33 -25.54 12.32
N VAL A 225 1.08 -24.24 12.43
CA VAL A 225 2.10 -23.19 12.63
C VAL A 225 2.03 -22.67 14.06
N THR A 226 3.12 -22.82 14.80
CA THR A 226 3.21 -22.42 16.21
C THR A 226 3.69 -20.98 16.40
N GLU A 227 4.38 -20.43 15.41
CA GLU A 227 4.96 -19.07 15.46
C GLU A 227 4.55 -18.26 14.24
N PRO A 228 3.26 -17.92 14.11
CA PRO A 228 2.79 -17.06 13.02
C PRO A 228 3.34 -15.65 13.18
N GLN A 229 3.67 -14.99 12.05
CA GLN A 229 4.24 -13.64 12.04
C GLN A 229 3.54 -12.73 11.02
N PRO A 230 3.41 -11.42 11.30
CA PRO A 230 3.10 -10.44 10.26
C PRO A 230 4.07 -10.56 9.08
N ALA A 231 3.60 -10.29 7.87
CA ALA A 231 4.39 -10.46 6.66
C ALA A 231 5.68 -9.65 6.68
N ASP A 232 5.63 -8.41 7.15
CA ASP A 232 6.78 -7.53 7.27
C ASP A 232 7.84 -8.05 8.26
N ASP A 233 7.44 -8.70 9.37
CA ASP A 233 8.39 -9.35 10.29
C ASP A 233 8.98 -10.62 9.66
N ALA A 234 8.16 -11.43 9.00
CA ALA A 234 8.62 -12.64 8.33
C ALA A 234 9.54 -12.35 7.12
N MET A 235 9.46 -11.15 6.56
CA MET A 235 10.30 -10.71 5.42
C MET A 235 11.64 -10.11 5.85
N ARG A 236 11.87 -9.89 7.13
CA ARG A 236 13.14 -9.34 7.61
C ARG A 236 14.28 -10.29 7.32
N SER A 237 15.43 -9.76 6.96
CA SER A 237 16.62 -10.55 6.62
C SER A 237 17.18 -11.38 7.79
N ASP A 238 16.88 -10.99 9.02
CA ASP A 238 17.28 -11.64 10.27
C ASP A 238 16.20 -12.59 10.84
N ALA A 239 15.05 -12.75 10.16
CA ALA A 239 13.98 -13.61 10.63
C ALA A 239 14.31 -15.11 10.42
N THR A 240 14.15 -15.89 11.49
CA THR A 240 14.56 -17.32 11.55
C THR A 240 13.40 -18.30 11.74
N THR A 241 12.17 -17.81 11.86
CA THR A 241 10.98 -18.66 12.03
C THR A 241 10.69 -19.49 10.78
N ALA A 242 9.96 -20.59 10.94
CA ALA A 242 9.55 -21.43 9.80
C ALA A 242 8.77 -20.66 8.71
N PRO A 243 7.83 -19.75 9.05
CA PRO A 243 7.18 -18.89 8.06
C PRO A 243 8.14 -17.99 7.30
N ALA A 244 9.12 -17.41 7.97
CA ALA A 244 10.13 -16.54 7.35
C ALA A 244 11.04 -17.33 6.41
N GLN A 245 11.56 -18.47 6.85
CA GLN A 245 12.46 -19.34 6.06
C GLN A 245 11.77 -19.92 4.82
N ALA A 246 10.45 -20.16 4.89
CA ALA A 246 9.65 -20.62 3.76
C ALA A 246 9.19 -19.45 2.84
N GLY A 247 9.48 -18.20 3.18
CA GLY A 247 9.09 -17.03 2.40
C GLY A 247 7.59 -16.72 2.47
N LEU A 248 6.87 -17.20 3.49
CA LEU A 248 5.41 -17.02 3.60
C LEU A 248 5.00 -15.56 3.81
N GLY A 249 5.86 -14.71 4.38
CA GLY A 249 5.66 -13.26 4.40
C GLY A 249 5.61 -12.67 3.00
N HIS A 250 6.51 -13.10 2.12
CA HIS A 250 6.54 -12.68 0.72
C HIS A 250 5.31 -13.17 -0.06
N GLU A 251 4.81 -14.36 0.25
CA GLU A 251 3.57 -14.89 -0.34
C GLU A 251 2.37 -14.00 0.03
N ALA A 252 2.20 -13.69 1.31
CA ALA A 252 1.09 -12.85 1.78
C ALA A 252 1.19 -11.42 1.26
N GLN A 253 2.31 -10.73 1.49
CA GLN A 253 2.51 -9.34 1.09
C GLN A 253 2.52 -9.18 -0.43
N GLY A 254 3.29 -10.03 -1.11
CA GLY A 254 3.45 -9.95 -2.56
C GLY A 254 2.15 -10.13 -3.33
N LEU A 255 1.30 -11.08 -2.92
CA LEU A 255 -0.01 -11.29 -3.53
C LEU A 255 -0.98 -10.14 -3.19
N ALA A 256 -1.06 -9.73 -1.91
CA ALA A 256 -1.92 -8.62 -1.48
C ALA A 256 -1.63 -7.35 -2.28
N ASP A 257 -0.35 -6.98 -2.43
CA ASP A 257 0.08 -5.79 -3.17
C ASP A 257 -0.36 -5.80 -4.64
N ARG A 258 -0.36 -6.97 -5.29
CA ARG A 258 -0.77 -7.09 -6.70
C ARG A 258 -2.27 -6.98 -6.85
N ILE A 259 -3.02 -7.64 -5.99
CA ILE A 259 -4.49 -7.54 -5.95
C ILE A 259 -4.92 -6.12 -5.62
N GLU A 260 -4.28 -5.47 -4.65
CA GLU A 260 -4.54 -4.08 -4.27
C GLU A 260 -4.29 -3.11 -5.43
N ARG A 261 -3.17 -3.24 -6.15
CA ARG A 261 -2.90 -2.43 -7.34
C ARG A 261 -3.90 -2.68 -8.47
N GLY A 262 -4.30 -3.94 -8.67
CA GLY A 262 -5.35 -4.28 -9.63
C GLY A 262 -6.67 -3.61 -9.28
N LEU A 263 -7.11 -3.70 -8.02
CA LEU A 263 -8.31 -3.07 -7.51
C LEU A 263 -8.30 -1.55 -7.74
N ARG A 264 -7.19 -0.85 -7.40
CA ARG A 264 -7.06 0.59 -7.62
C ARG A 264 -7.15 0.97 -9.10
N LYS A 265 -6.50 0.19 -9.97
CA LYS A 265 -6.60 0.41 -11.41
C LYS A 265 -8.03 0.27 -11.91
N THR A 266 -8.74 -0.77 -11.50
CA THR A 266 -10.15 -1.00 -11.86
C THR A 266 -11.05 0.12 -11.30
N ALA A 267 -10.81 0.57 -10.07
CA ALA A 267 -11.54 1.68 -9.46
C ALA A 267 -11.34 3.01 -10.22
N ALA A 268 -10.11 3.31 -10.63
CA ALA A 268 -9.81 4.49 -11.45
C ALA A 268 -10.55 4.44 -12.79
N SER A 269 -10.49 3.29 -13.50
CA SER A 269 -11.21 3.11 -14.78
C SER A 269 -12.73 3.23 -14.63
N ALA A 270 -13.31 2.74 -13.54
CA ALA A 270 -14.74 2.85 -13.26
C ALA A 270 -15.17 4.30 -12.98
N SER A 271 -14.32 5.13 -12.41
CA SER A 271 -14.60 6.55 -12.16
C SER A 271 -14.49 7.43 -13.41
N GLU A 272 -13.80 6.97 -14.45
CA GLU A 272 -13.63 7.67 -15.73
C GLU A 272 -14.76 7.38 -16.74
N GLN A 273 -15.58 6.35 -16.51
CA GLN A 273 -16.70 6.01 -17.38
C GLN A 273 -17.91 6.91 -17.06
N PRO A 274 -18.33 7.84 -17.96
CA PRO A 274 -19.53 8.62 -17.76
C PRO A 274 -20.75 7.69 -17.82
N SER A 275 -21.62 7.81 -16.82
CA SER A 275 -22.92 7.13 -16.73
C SER A 275 -23.92 7.66 -17.75
#